data_93f18a5738ec625176c6f6520fb1449a
#
_entry.id   93f18a5738ec625176c6f6520fb1449a
#
_cell.length_a   1.000
_cell.length_b   1.000
_cell.length_c   1.000
_cell.angle_alpha   90.00
_cell.angle_beta   90.00
_cell.angle_gamma   90.00
#
_symmetry.space_group_name_H-M   'P 1'
#
loop_
_entity.id
_entity.type
_entity.pdbx_description
1 polymer ?
#
loop_
_entity_poly.entity_id
_entity_poly.type
_entity_poly.pdbx_seq_one_letter_code
_entity_poly.pdbx_strand_id
1 'polypeptide(L)'
;MFFQNILSGQKELRVGYINMEYILSNIKDFEVANKEFEYKIDQWKKEISNKENEIKVKREELEFEKDLIPNQIYLKRSKELDYDIEELESYRNKRFGPEGDWLIQEKILIQPIQDEVLAIVQQIAEKNKFDFIFDKSSAVIMLYSEKKYDISELVLRSILRQEKIENLEIAFDDEKKKELEEKRNLVIEKNKKRRDSISRLRELRKIEIKRKRDSLINIKRKIKT
;
A
#
# COMPACT_ATOMS: atom_id res chain seq x y z
N MET A 1 -1.41 1.07 -73.34
CA MET A 1 -2.25 0.94 -72.12
C MET A 1 -1.36 0.33 -71.05
N PHE A 2 -0.81 1.18 -70.15
CA PHE A 2 0.03 0.76 -69.02
C PHE A 2 -0.91 0.50 -67.83
N PHE A 3 -1.06 -0.76 -67.41
CA PHE A 3 -1.68 -1.10 -66.15
C PHE A 3 -0.65 -0.83 -65.03
N GLN A 4 -0.82 0.27 -64.33
CA GLN A 4 -0.14 0.50 -63.05
C GLN A 4 -0.81 -0.42 -62.02
N ASN A 5 -0.11 -1.50 -61.67
CA ASN A 5 -0.41 -2.29 -60.47
C ASN A 5 -0.12 -1.43 -59.25
N ILE A 6 -1.17 -0.84 -58.65
CA ILE A 6 -1.12 -0.27 -57.31
C ILE A 6 -1.03 -1.45 -56.35
N LEU A 7 0.18 -1.89 -56.02
CA LEU A 7 0.42 -2.74 -54.85
C LEU A 7 0.12 -1.87 -53.62
N SER A 8 -1.12 -1.90 -53.17
CA SER A 8 -1.45 -1.51 -51.80
C SER A 8 -0.70 -2.45 -50.87
N GLY A 9 0.44 -1.98 -50.33
CA GLY A 9 1.16 -2.70 -49.31
C GLY A 9 0.24 -2.86 -48.09
N GLN A 10 -0.31 -4.04 -47.90
CA GLN A 10 -1.04 -4.37 -46.69
C GLN A 10 -0.06 -4.19 -45.53
N LYS A 11 -0.36 -3.27 -44.61
CA LYS A 11 0.40 -3.11 -43.38
C LYS A 11 0.39 -4.45 -42.64
N GLU A 12 1.58 -5.03 -42.44
CA GLU A 12 1.73 -6.26 -41.68
C GLU A 12 1.21 -6.08 -40.27
N LEU A 13 0.22 -6.89 -39.87
CA LEU A 13 -0.38 -6.82 -38.53
C LEU A 13 0.59 -7.34 -37.48
N ARG A 14 0.94 -6.50 -36.52
CA ARG A 14 1.82 -6.89 -35.40
C ARG A 14 1.01 -7.30 -34.19
N VAL A 15 1.06 -8.59 -33.89
CA VAL A 15 0.35 -9.19 -32.75
C VAL A 15 1.37 -9.68 -31.73
N GLY A 16 1.08 -9.45 -30.47
CA GLY A 16 1.82 -9.98 -29.33
C GLY A 16 0.89 -10.65 -28.32
N TYR A 17 1.46 -11.40 -27.40
CA TYR A 17 0.73 -11.84 -26.21
C TYR A 17 1.60 -11.75 -24.97
N ILE A 18 0.92 -11.64 -23.82
CA ILE A 18 1.52 -11.67 -22.48
C ILE A 18 0.91 -12.82 -21.68
N ASN A 19 1.58 -13.18 -20.60
CA ASN A 19 1.04 -13.96 -19.50
C ASN A 19 1.02 -13.07 -18.26
N MET A 20 -0.13 -12.48 -17.93
CA MET A 20 -0.28 -11.58 -16.78
C MET A 20 0.08 -12.28 -15.47
N GLU A 21 -0.36 -13.53 -15.29
CA GLU A 21 -0.05 -14.33 -14.10
C GLU A 21 1.47 -14.53 -13.93
N TYR A 22 2.18 -14.84 -15.01
CA TYR A 22 3.64 -14.95 -15.00
C TYR A 22 4.31 -13.61 -14.65
N ILE A 23 3.85 -12.51 -15.23
CA ILE A 23 4.39 -11.17 -14.95
C ILE A 23 4.19 -10.81 -13.48
N LEU A 24 2.95 -10.92 -12.98
CA LEU A 24 2.59 -10.60 -11.61
C LEU A 24 3.37 -11.45 -10.59
N SER A 25 3.50 -12.76 -10.84
CA SER A 25 4.25 -13.66 -9.94
C SER A 25 5.75 -13.33 -9.80
N ASN A 26 6.30 -12.49 -10.71
CA ASN A 26 7.68 -12.03 -10.68
C ASN A 26 7.83 -10.57 -10.19
N ILE A 27 6.74 -9.93 -9.76
CA ILE A 27 6.74 -8.59 -9.16
C ILE A 27 6.67 -8.74 -7.63
N LYS A 28 7.63 -8.14 -6.93
CA LYS A 28 7.74 -8.26 -5.47
C LYS A 28 6.55 -7.63 -4.75
N ASP A 29 6.08 -6.50 -5.22
CA ASP A 29 4.94 -5.79 -4.61
C ASP A 29 3.66 -6.60 -4.75
N PHE A 30 3.48 -7.34 -5.85
CA PHE A 30 2.38 -8.29 -6.01
C PHE A 30 2.48 -9.45 -5.01
N GLU A 31 3.67 -9.99 -4.79
CA GLU A 31 3.87 -11.06 -3.82
C GLU A 31 3.45 -10.61 -2.40
N VAL A 32 3.83 -9.38 -2.01
CA VAL A 32 3.47 -8.81 -0.71
C VAL A 32 1.97 -8.56 -0.62
N ALA A 33 1.37 -7.92 -1.63
CA ALA A 33 -0.05 -7.62 -1.68
C ALA A 33 -0.90 -8.90 -1.68
N ASN A 34 -0.49 -9.92 -2.44
CA ASN A 34 -1.20 -11.19 -2.51
C ASN A 34 -1.15 -11.94 -1.17
N LYS A 35 0.00 -11.95 -0.48
CA LYS A 35 0.10 -12.52 0.87
C LYS A 35 -0.81 -11.81 1.87
N GLU A 36 -0.90 -10.48 1.82
CA GLU A 36 -1.81 -9.72 2.67
C GLU A 36 -3.28 -10.04 2.35
N PHE A 37 -3.61 -10.12 1.07
CA PHE A 37 -4.94 -10.50 0.61
C PHE A 37 -5.33 -11.91 1.07
N GLU A 38 -4.48 -12.90 0.82
CA GLU A 38 -4.69 -14.28 1.25
C GLU A 38 -4.84 -14.38 2.78
N TYR A 39 -4.01 -13.68 3.54
CA TYR A 39 -4.11 -13.64 4.99
C TYR A 39 -5.49 -13.14 5.46
N LYS A 40 -6.01 -12.07 4.87
CA LYS A 40 -7.36 -11.56 5.20
C LYS A 40 -8.45 -12.57 4.85
N ILE A 41 -8.37 -13.19 3.69
CA ILE A 41 -9.31 -14.24 3.26
C ILE A 41 -9.30 -15.42 4.24
N ASP A 42 -8.12 -15.87 4.66
CA ASP A 42 -7.97 -16.98 5.60
C ASP A 42 -8.48 -16.64 7.00
N GLN A 43 -8.32 -15.39 7.45
CA GLN A 43 -8.91 -14.92 8.71
C GLN A 43 -10.45 -15.03 8.65
N TRP A 44 -11.09 -14.53 7.60
CA TRP A 44 -12.54 -14.61 7.45
C TRP A 44 -13.06 -16.04 7.33
N LYS A 45 -12.35 -16.91 6.57
CA LYS A 45 -12.69 -18.34 6.49
C LYS A 45 -12.62 -19.01 7.87
N LYS A 46 -11.61 -18.66 8.66
CA LYS A 46 -11.43 -19.19 10.01
C LYS A 46 -12.54 -18.72 10.98
N GLU A 47 -12.91 -17.45 10.90
CA GLU A 47 -14.02 -16.89 11.68
C GLU A 47 -15.36 -17.57 11.32
N ILE A 48 -15.63 -17.79 10.03
CA ILE A 48 -16.81 -18.53 9.56
C ILE A 48 -16.79 -19.95 10.10
N SER A 49 -15.68 -20.67 9.97
CA SER A 49 -15.54 -22.05 10.45
C SER A 49 -15.74 -22.16 11.96
N ASN A 50 -15.25 -21.20 12.74
CA ASN A 50 -15.48 -21.17 14.19
C ASN A 50 -16.98 -20.99 14.51
N LYS A 51 -17.66 -20.02 13.88
CA LYS A 51 -19.10 -19.81 14.04
C LYS A 51 -19.92 -21.05 13.61
N GLU A 52 -19.53 -21.71 12.52
CA GLU A 52 -20.14 -22.99 12.10
C GLU A 52 -20.03 -24.07 13.15
N ASN A 53 -18.84 -24.23 13.73
CA ASN A 53 -18.61 -25.21 14.79
C ASN A 53 -19.42 -24.90 16.05
N GLU A 54 -19.50 -23.62 16.46
CA GLU A 54 -20.32 -23.19 17.60
C GLU A 54 -21.81 -23.49 17.36
N ILE A 55 -22.35 -23.19 16.19
CA ILE A 55 -23.72 -23.48 15.79
C ILE A 55 -23.96 -24.99 15.80
N LYS A 56 -23.00 -25.77 15.26
CA LYS A 56 -23.10 -27.23 15.25
C LYS A 56 -23.18 -27.80 16.66
N VAL A 57 -22.31 -27.38 17.57
CA VAL A 57 -22.33 -27.82 18.97
C VAL A 57 -23.65 -27.45 19.63
N LYS A 58 -24.11 -26.20 19.53
CA LYS A 58 -25.40 -25.74 20.07
C LYS A 58 -26.57 -26.57 19.53
N ARG A 59 -26.56 -26.94 18.26
CA ARG A 59 -27.59 -27.78 17.63
C ARG A 59 -27.59 -29.20 18.18
N GLU A 60 -26.40 -29.80 18.32
CA GLU A 60 -26.23 -31.14 18.88
C GLU A 60 -26.68 -31.19 20.34
N GLU A 61 -26.31 -30.18 21.13
CA GLU A 61 -26.75 -30.05 22.52
C GLU A 61 -28.28 -29.89 22.64
N LEU A 62 -28.88 -29.02 21.83
CA LEU A 62 -30.32 -28.77 21.82
C LEU A 62 -31.12 -30.03 21.43
N GLU A 63 -30.63 -30.80 20.45
CA GLU A 63 -31.30 -32.05 20.04
C GLU A 63 -31.16 -33.13 21.11
N PHE A 64 -30.00 -33.21 21.80
CA PHE A 64 -29.81 -34.14 22.92
C PHE A 64 -30.73 -33.81 24.12
N GLU A 65 -30.96 -32.53 24.43
CA GLU A 65 -31.77 -32.07 25.54
C GLU A 65 -33.29 -32.04 25.21
N LYS A 66 -33.71 -32.29 23.99
CA LYS A 66 -35.05 -32.09 23.47
C LYS A 66 -36.13 -32.72 24.34
N ASP A 67 -35.93 -33.96 24.80
CA ASP A 67 -36.87 -34.70 25.66
C ASP A 67 -36.65 -34.46 27.14
N LEU A 68 -35.60 -33.71 27.52
CA LEU A 68 -35.22 -33.45 28.92
C LEU A 68 -35.65 -32.08 29.42
N ILE A 69 -35.95 -31.15 28.50
CA ILE A 69 -36.30 -29.76 28.85
C ILE A 69 -37.75 -29.43 28.52
N PRO A 70 -38.36 -28.46 29.26
CA PRO A 70 -39.69 -27.98 28.91
C PRO A 70 -39.78 -27.42 27.49
N ASN A 71 -40.87 -27.69 26.77
CA ASN A 71 -41.08 -27.27 25.40
C ASN A 71 -40.88 -25.77 25.17
N GLN A 72 -41.22 -24.91 26.12
CA GLN A 72 -41.01 -23.47 26.05
C GLN A 72 -39.50 -23.09 25.98
N ILE A 73 -38.65 -23.82 26.73
CA ILE A 73 -37.23 -23.63 26.75
C ILE A 73 -36.61 -24.11 25.42
N TYR A 74 -37.06 -25.28 24.95
CA TYR A 74 -36.65 -25.81 23.65
C TYR A 74 -36.95 -24.83 22.52
N LEU A 75 -38.19 -24.31 22.44
CA LEU A 75 -38.58 -23.34 21.42
C LEU A 75 -37.80 -22.02 21.52
N LYS A 76 -37.46 -21.58 22.72
CA LYS A 76 -36.63 -20.38 22.90
C LYS A 76 -35.22 -20.60 22.36
N ARG A 77 -34.54 -21.68 22.74
CA ARG A 77 -33.19 -22.01 22.29
C ARG A 77 -33.13 -22.31 20.78
N SER A 78 -34.19 -22.94 20.21
CA SER A 78 -34.29 -23.13 18.76
C SER A 78 -34.31 -21.81 18.02
N LYS A 79 -35.06 -20.80 18.51
CA LYS A 79 -35.04 -19.46 17.89
C LYS A 79 -33.72 -18.74 18.04
N GLU A 80 -33.01 -18.93 19.15
CA GLU A 80 -31.67 -18.40 19.34
C GLU A 80 -30.69 -19.02 18.34
N LEU A 81 -30.80 -20.33 18.11
CA LEU A 81 -30.00 -21.03 17.11
C LEU A 81 -30.30 -20.58 15.68
N ASP A 82 -31.60 -20.37 15.36
CA ASP A 82 -32.00 -19.83 14.05
C ASP A 82 -31.41 -18.43 13.82
N TYR A 83 -31.37 -17.57 14.84
CA TYR A 83 -30.74 -16.25 14.79
C TYR A 83 -29.23 -16.36 14.56
N ASP A 84 -28.52 -17.27 15.25
CA ASP A 84 -27.10 -17.49 15.06
C ASP A 84 -26.79 -17.95 13.60
N ILE A 85 -27.68 -18.77 13.03
CA ILE A 85 -27.57 -19.22 11.62
C ILE A 85 -27.74 -18.03 10.66
N GLU A 86 -28.75 -17.20 10.86
CA GLU A 86 -28.99 -16.00 10.05
C GLU A 86 -27.83 -15.03 10.15
N GLU A 87 -27.26 -14.83 11.35
CA GLU A 87 -26.06 -13.99 11.55
C GLU A 87 -24.86 -14.54 10.79
N LEU A 88 -24.65 -15.86 10.82
CA LEU A 88 -23.57 -16.51 10.06
C LEU A 88 -23.74 -16.32 8.55
N GLU A 89 -24.95 -16.51 8.02
CA GLU A 89 -25.23 -16.31 6.59
C GLU A 89 -25.05 -14.85 6.18
N SER A 90 -25.50 -13.91 7.00
CA SER A 90 -25.28 -12.48 6.81
C SER A 90 -23.78 -12.16 6.78
N TYR A 91 -23.02 -12.73 7.72
CA TYR A 91 -21.58 -12.56 7.78
C TYR A 91 -20.88 -13.12 6.53
N ARG A 92 -21.25 -14.33 6.09
CA ARG A 92 -20.73 -14.93 4.86
C ARG A 92 -20.99 -14.05 3.63
N ASN A 93 -22.23 -13.59 3.48
CA ASN A 93 -22.62 -12.72 2.38
C ASN A 93 -21.86 -11.38 2.40
N LYS A 94 -21.66 -10.80 3.59
CA LYS A 94 -20.87 -9.59 3.75
C LYS A 94 -19.41 -9.80 3.33
N ARG A 95 -18.80 -10.94 3.67
CA ARG A 95 -17.38 -11.22 3.35
C ARG A 95 -17.20 -11.71 1.91
N PHE A 96 -18.02 -12.66 1.46
CA PHE A 96 -17.83 -13.41 0.21
C PHE A 96 -19.00 -13.30 -0.79
N GLY A 97 -19.98 -12.45 -0.50
CA GLY A 97 -21.08 -12.18 -1.44
C GLY A 97 -20.63 -11.46 -2.72
N PRO A 98 -21.56 -11.25 -3.65
CA PRO A 98 -21.25 -10.60 -4.96
C PRO A 98 -20.62 -9.20 -4.85
N GLU A 99 -20.90 -8.47 -3.76
CA GLU A 99 -20.30 -7.15 -3.43
C GLU A 99 -19.55 -7.24 -2.08
N GLY A 100 -19.01 -8.41 -1.76
CA GLY A 100 -18.40 -8.69 -0.47
C GLY A 100 -17.07 -7.99 -0.26
N ASP A 101 -16.67 -7.96 1.01
CA ASP A 101 -15.41 -7.31 1.45
C ASP A 101 -14.18 -7.88 0.71
N TRP A 102 -14.20 -9.14 0.25
CA TRP A 102 -13.12 -9.76 -0.49
C TRP A 102 -12.83 -9.05 -1.82
N LEU A 103 -13.89 -8.64 -2.56
CA LEU A 103 -13.73 -7.85 -3.80
C LEU A 103 -13.14 -6.47 -3.51
N ILE A 104 -13.54 -5.85 -2.41
CA ILE A 104 -13.02 -4.54 -2.00
C ILE A 104 -11.52 -4.66 -1.68
N GLN A 105 -11.12 -5.73 -0.97
CA GLN A 105 -9.72 -5.97 -0.65
C GLN A 105 -8.87 -6.27 -1.91
N GLU A 106 -9.38 -7.10 -2.82
CA GLU A 106 -8.74 -7.36 -4.10
C GLU A 106 -8.52 -6.06 -4.89
N LYS A 107 -9.57 -5.23 -4.97
CA LYS A 107 -9.51 -3.94 -5.65
C LYS A 107 -8.52 -2.96 -5.04
N ILE A 108 -8.32 -3.00 -3.72
CA ILE A 108 -7.40 -2.11 -3.01
C ILE A 108 -5.95 -2.62 -3.13
N LEU A 109 -5.73 -3.92 -3.01
CA LEU A 109 -4.40 -4.51 -2.89
C LEU A 109 -3.82 -4.96 -4.23
N ILE A 110 -4.63 -5.57 -5.08
CA ILE A 110 -4.16 -6.27 -6.28
C ILE A 110 -4.36 -5.42 -7.54
N GLN A 111 -5.53 -4.80 -7.67
CA GLN A 111 -5.87 -4.05 -8.89
C GLN A 111 -4.86 -2.94 -9.24
N PRO A 112 -4.34 -2.14 -8.29
CA PRO A 112 -3.36 -1.09 -8.64
C PRO A 112 -2.11 -1.64 -9.33
N ILE A 113 -1.63 -2.82 -8.91
CA ILE A 113 -0.45 -3.47 -9.49
C ILE A 113 -0.78 -3.99 -10.90
N GLN A 114 -1.96 -4.56 -11.09
CA GLN A 114 -2.42 -4.97 -12.43
C GLN A 114 -2.56 -3.79 -13.38
N ASP A 115 -3.09 -2.67 -12.90
CA ASP A 115 -3.26 -1.43 -13.69
C ASP A 115 -1.90 -0.86 -14.09
N GLU A 116 -0.89 -0.92 -13.22
CA GLU A 116 0.49 -0.51 -13.54
C GLU A 116 1.11 -1.39 -14.63
N VAL A 117 0.97 -2.72 -14.51
CA VAL A 117 1.42 -3.66 -15.55
C VAL A 117 0.73 -3.34 -16.87
N LEU A 118 -0.59 -3.09 -16.86
CA LEU A 118 -1.36 -2.76 -18.06
C LEU A 118 -0.85 -1.46 -18.70
N ALA A 119 -0.56 -0.43 -17.91
CA ALA A 119 0.00 0.83 -18.41
C ALA A 119 1.34 0.63 -19.12
N ILE A 120 2.22 -0.22 -18.56
CA ILE A 120 3.51 -0.57 -19.18
C ILE A 120 3.31 -1.37 -20.47
N VAL A 121 2.36 -2.30 -20.49
CA VAL A 121 1.99 -3.04 -21.71
C VAL A 121 1.54 -2.10 -22.81
N GLN A 122 0.70 -1.10 -22.49
CA GLN A 122 0.24 -0.08 -23.43
C GLN A 122 1.40 0.76 -23.99
N GLN A 123 2.32 1.21 -23.12
CA GLN A 123 3.52 1.94 -23.56
C GLN A 123 4.40 1.10 -24.52
N ILE A 124 4.56 -0.20 -24.23
CA ILE A 124 5.31 -1.13 -25.06
C ILE A 124 4.57 -1.33 -26.41
N ALA A 125 3.24 -1.44 -26.38
CA ALA A 125 2.42 -1.58 -27.59
C ALA A 125 2.60 -0.39 -28.52
N GLU A 126 2.49 0.81 -28.01
CA GLU A 126 2.65 2.05 -28.77
C GLU A 126 4.08 2.19 -29.32
N LYS A 127 5.09 2.03 -28.47
CA LYS A 127 6.50 2.16 -28.83
C LYS A 127 6.92 1.16 -29.93
N ASN A 128 6.46 -0.08 -29.80
CA ASN A 128 6.82 -1.16 -30.73
C ASN A 128 5.80 -1.34 -31.86
N LYS A 129 4.76 -0.49 -31.91
CA LYS A 129 3.72 -0.49 -32.95
C LYS A 129 3.00 -1.85 -33.08
N PHE A 130 2.64 -2.44 -31.93
CA PHE A 130 1.72 -3.57 -31.90
C PHE A 130 0.32 -3.10 -32.23
N ASP A 131 -0.40 -3.86 -33.06
CA ASP A 131 -1.79 -3.59 -33.35
C ASP A 131 -2.70 -4.28 -32.31
N PHE A 132 -2.27 -5.43 -31.76
CA PHE A 132 -2.97 -6.17 -30.69
C PHE A 132 -1.99 -6.84 -29.73
N ILE A 133 -2.33 -6.83 -28.45
CA ILE A 133 -1.67 -7.65 -27.42
C ILE A 133 -2.77 -8.40 -26.66
N PHE A 134 -2.65 -9.71 -26.57
CA PHE A 134 -3.59 -10.59 -25.86
C PHE A 134 -2.97 -11.05 -24.54
N ASP A 135 -3.82 -11.21 -23.53
CA ASP A 135 -3.41 -11.89 -22.30
C ASP A 135 -3.83 -13.36 -22.36
N LYS A 136 -2.85 -14.28 -22.31
CA LYS A 136 -3.12 -15.71 -22.34
C LYS A 136 -3.51 -16.29 -20.97
N SER A 137 -3.34 -15.54 -19.88
CA SER A 137 -3.74 -15.95 -18.52
C SER A 137 -5.23 -15.76 -18.27
N SER A 138 -5.90 -14.93 -19.09
CA SER A 138 -7.33 -14.66 -18.99
C SER A 138 -8.17 -15.71 -19.78
N ALA A 139 -9.50 -15.54 -19.77
CA ALA A 139 -10.46 -16.46 -20.41
C ALA A 139 -10.29 -16.61 -21.93
N VAL A 140 -9.31 -15.96 -22.55
CA VAL A 140 -9.00 -16.12 -23.99
C VAL A 140 -8.30 -17.46 -24.20
N ILE A 141 -8.97 -18.40 -24.85
CA ILE A 141 -8.41 -19.71 -25.18
C ILE A 141 -7.41 -19.55 -26.31
N MET A 142 -6.14 -19.43 -25.99
CA MET A 142 -5.05 -19.48 -26.96
C MET A 142 -4.50 -20.91 -27.02
N LEU A 143 -4.86 -21.64 -28.08
CA LEU A 143 -4.42 -23.05 -28.24
C LEU A 143 -2.97 -23.17 -28.68
N TYR A 144 -2.47 -22.22 -29.47
CA TYR A 144 -1.11 -22.22 -29.98
C TYR A 144 -0.65 -20.79 -30.30
N SER A 145 0.60 -20.49 -29.98
CA SER A 145 1.32 -19.32 -30.46
C SER A 145 2.82 -19.59 -30.47
N GLU A 146 3.51 -19.10 -31.49
CA GLU A 146 4.97 -19.15 -31.50
C GLU A 146 5.57 -18.23 -30.39
N LYS A 147 6.65 -18.70 -29.78
CA LYS A 147 7.35 -17.99 -28.69
C LYS A 147 7.82 -16.56 -29.08
N LYS A 148 8.05 -16.30 -30.36
CA LYS A 148 8.45 -14.97 -30.86
C LYS A 148 7.41 -13.87 -30.59
N TYR A 149 6.13 -14.26 -30.41
CA TYR A 149 5.04 -13.33 -30.11
C TYR A 149 4.84 -13.11 -28.61
N ASP A 150 5.56 -13.86 -27.76
CA ASP A 150 5.54 -13.70 -26.30
C ASP A 150 6.39 -12.48 -25.90
N ILE A 151 5.73 -11.45 -25.38
CA ILE A 151 6.39 -10.24 -24.90
C ILE A 151 6.39 -10.12 -23.38
N SER A 152 6.00 -11.18 -22.64
CA SER A 152 5.93 -11.17 -21.17
C SER A 152 7.25 -10.77 -20.53
N GLU A 153 8.38 -11.34 -21.00
CA GLU A 153 9.72 -10.99 -20.54
C GLU A 153 10.10 -9.53 -20.82
N LEU A 154 9.66 -8.99 -21.97
CA LEU A 154 9.90 -7.59 -22.33
C LEU A 154 9.15 -6.66 -21.36
N VAL A 155 7.90 -6.99 -21.03
CA VAL A 155 7.08 -6.26 -20.05
C VAL A 155 7.74 -6.33 -18.68
N LEU A 156 8.07 -7.52 -18.18
CA LEU A 156 8.69 -7.73 -16.89
C LEU A 156 10.00 -6.92 -16.72
N ARG A 157 10.88 -6.97 -17.72
CA ARG A 157 12.11 -6.17 -17.70
C ARG A 157 11.86 -4.67 -17.69
N SER A 158 10.79 -4.20 -18.31
CA SER A 158 10.41 -2.79 -18.29
C SER A 158 9.92 -2.36 -16.91
N ILE A 159 9.12 -3.18 -16.23
CA ILE A 159 8.66 -2.97 -14.86
C ILE A 159 9.88 -2.89 -13.92
N LEU A 160 10.71 -3.92 -13.89
CA LEU A 160 11.89 -3.98 -13.01
C LEU A 160 12.87 -2.83 -13.22
N ARG A 161 12.95 -2.30 -14.46
CA ARG A 161 13.77 -1.11 -14.75
C ARG A 161 13.15 0.14 -14.18
N GLN A 162 11.84 0.29 -14.27
CA GLN A 162 11.11 1.45 -13.73
C GLN A 162 11.18 1.48 -12.20
N GLU A 163 10.92 0.37 -11.52
CA GLU A 163 11.11 0.23 -10.07
C GLU A 163 12.52 0.61 -9.61
N LYS A 164 13.54 0.19 -10.38
CA LYS A 164 14.93 0.54 -10.05
C LYS A 164 15.21 2.04 -10.18
N ILE A 165 14.64 2.70 -11.17
CA ILE A 165 14.80 4.16 -11.38
C ILE A 165 14.10 4.90 -10.23
N GLU A 166 12.86 4.53 -9.90
CA GLU A 166 12.09 5.14 -8.83
C GLU A 166 12.77 4.99 -7.47
N ASN A 167 13.28 3.80 -7.15
CA ASN A 167 14.05 3.57 -5.94
C ASN A 167 15.33 4.42 -5.85
N LEU A 168 16.01 4.67 -6.99
CA LEU A 168 17.16 5.56 -7.04
C LEU A 168 16.76 7.02 -6.81
N GLU A 169 15.66 7.48 -7.41
CA GLU A 169 15.15 8.85 -7.22
C GLU A 169 14.75 9.11 -5.77
N ILE A 170 14.06 8.16 -5.13
CA ILE A 170 13.72 8.22 -3.70
C ILE A 170 14.98 8.31 -2.84
N ALA A 171 15.99 7.49 -3.12
CA ALA A 171 17.25 7.49 -2.38
C ALA A 171 18.01 8.83 -2.52
N PHE A 172 18.02 9.41 -3.72
CA PHE A 172 18.61 10.73 -3.96
C PHE A 172 17.88 11.86 -3.22
N ASP A 173 16.55 11.81 -3.20
CA ASP A 173 15.75 12.82 -2.49
C ASP A 173 15.92 12.70 -0.97
N ASP A 174 16.07 11.51 -0.42
CA ASP A 174 16.31 11.29 1.01
C ASP A 174 17.72 11.75 1.43
N GLU A 175 18.74 11.51 0.59
CA GLU A 175 20.09 12.01 0.83
C GLU A 175 20.13 13.53 0.82
N LYS A 176 19.47 14.16 -0.15
CA LYS A 176 19.37 15.62 -0.26
C LYS A 176 18.62 16.24 0.91
N LYS A 177 17.55 15.59 1.40
CA LYS A 177 16.83 16.02 2.61
C LYS A 177 17.72 15.96 3.85
N LYS A 178 18.48 14.88 4.04
CA LYS A 178 19.44 14.74 5.16
C LYS A 178 20.52 15.83 5.12
N GLU A 179 21.13 16.09 3.97
CA GLU A 179 22.11 17.15 3.81
C GLU A 179 21.56 18.54 4.15
N LEU A 180 20.31 18.81 3.74
CA LEU A 180 19.63 20.07 4.05
C LEU A 180 19.33 20.22 5.53
N GLU A 181 18.95 19.15 6.20
CA GLU A 181 18.67 19.11 7.64
C GLU A 181 19.95 19.28 8.48
N GLU A 182 21.05 18.66 8.08
CA GLU A 182 22.37 18.89 8.69
C GLU A 182 22.83 20.35 8.56
N LYS A 183 22.72 20.94 7.38
CA LYS A 183 23.02 22.37 7.17
C LYS A 183 22.14 23.27 8.06
N ARG A 184 20.87 22.97 8.17
CA ARG A 184 19.93 23.70 9.04
C ARG A 184 20.32 23.58 10.52
N ASN A 185 20.69 22.41 10.99
CA ASN A 185 21.11 22.15 12.35
C ASN A 185 22.41 22.90 12.69
N LEU A 186 23.37 22.90 11.80
CA LEU A 186 24.61 23.69 11.95
C LEU A 186 24.34 25.19 12.09
N VAL A 187 23.42 25.74 11.29
CA VAL A 187 23.01 27.15 11.39
C VAL A 187 22.32 27.45 12.72
N ILE A 188 21.44 26.55 13.18
CA ILE A 188 20.75 26.69 14.46
C ILE A 188 21.76 26.69 15.63
N GLU A 189 22.71 25.75 15.61
CA GLU A 189 23.75 25.68 16.66
C GLU A 189 24.65 26.93 16.67
N LYS A 190 25.07 27.41 15.51
CA LYS A 190 25.83 28.63 15.35
C LYS A 190 25.07 29.84 15.90
N ASN A 191 23.80 29.96 15.62
CA ASN A 191 22.94 31.03 16.14
C ASN A 191 22.73 30.91 17.63
N LYS A 192 22.61 29.73 18.21
CA LYS A 192 22.52 29.49 19.64
C LYS A 192 23.80 29.95 20.35
N LYS A 193 24.97 29.51 19.88
CA LYS A 193 26.28 29.95 20.42
C LYS A 193 26.42 31.47 20.38
N ARG A 194 25.97 32.13 19.31
CA ARG A 194 26.00 33.60 19.17
C ARG A 194 25.07 34.30 20.20
N ARG A 195 23.85 33.73 20.38
CA ARG A 195 22.90 34.27 21.42
C ARG A 195 23.46 34.13 22.82
N ASP A 196 24.03 32.95 23.14
CA ASP A 196 24.63 32.71 24.46
C ASP A 196 25.82 33.63 24.74
N SER A 197 26.67 33.88 23.73
CA SER A 197 27.78 34.87 23.86
C SER A 197 27.25 36.28 24.10
N ILE A 198 26.24 36.74 23.40
CA ILE A 198 25.62 38.03 23.55
C ILE A 198 24.96 38.14 24.96
N SER A 199 24.32 37.10 25.41
CA SER A 199 23.70 37.03 26.74
C SER A 199 24.76 37.19 27.83
N ARG A 200 25.88 36.41 27.74
CA ARG A 200 27.02 36.56 28.69
C ARG A 200 27.60 37.96 28.72
N LEU A 201 27.81 38.58 27.55
CA LEU A 201 28.31 39.96 27.48
C LEU A 201 27.35 40.98 28.11
N ARG A 202 26.04 40.79 27.97
CA ARG A 202 25.03 41.63 28.61
C ARG A 202 25.05 41.47 30.14
N GLU A 203 25.20 40.26 30.63
CA GLU A 203 25.33 39.99 32.08
C GLU A 203 26.59 40.63 32.68
N LEU A 204 27.75 40.45 32.05
CA LEU A 204 29.01 41.08 32.47
C LEU A 204 28.88 42.62 32.52
N ARG A 205 28.26 43.20 31.50
CA ARG A 205 28.02 44.65 31.46
C ARG A 205 27.10 45.14 32.58
N LYS A 206 26.08 44.40 32.95
CA LYS A 206 25.19 44.70 34.09
C LYS A 206 25.96 44.67 35.41
N ILE A 207 26.82 43.67 35.61
CA ILE A 207 27.67 43.55 36.81
C ILE A 207 28.64 44.73 36.90
N GLU A 208 29.25 45.11 35.80
CA GLU A 208 30.18 46.26 35.78
C GLU A 208 29.48 47.58 36.08
N ILE A 209 28.30 47.83 35.52
CA ILE A 209 27.49 49.01 35.82
C ILE A 209 27.08 49.04 37.30
N LYS A 210 26.70 47.89 37.87
CA LYS A 210 26.36 47.79 39.29
C LYS A 210 27.56 48.13 40.18
N ARG A 211 28.76 47.58 39.90
CA ARG A 211 30.01 47.91 40.64
C ARG A 211 30.34 49.42 40.60
N LYS A 212 30.28 50.02 39.39
CA LYS A 212 30.51 51.47 39.26
C LYS A 212 29.49 52.30 40.05
N ARG A 213 28.21 51.88 40.04
CA ARG A 213 27.16 52.55 40.83
C ARG A 213 27.41 52.47 42.36
N ASP A 214 27.75 51.26 42.84
CA ASP A 214 28.01 51.01 44.25
C ASP A 214 29.24 51.75 44.71
N SER A 215 30.31 51.84 43.88
CA SER A 215 31.50 52.67 44.22
C SER A 215 31.17 54.16 44.30
N LEU A 216 30.35 54.70 43.39
CA LEU A 216 29.91 56.09 43.42
C LEU A 216 29.05 56.43 44.67
N ILE A 217 28.20 55.48 45.06
CA ILE A 217 27.39 55.60 46.26
C ILE A 217 28.28 55.67 47.53
N ASN A 218 29.29 54.79 47.59
CA ASN A 218 30.25 54.74 48.67
C ASN A 218 31.11 56.02 48.77
N ILE A 219 31.54 56.59 47.64
CA ILE A 219 32.25 57.86 47.60
C ILE A 219 31.34 59.00 48.08
N LYS A 220 30.09 59.09 47.63
CA LYS A 220 29.12 60.09 48.09
C LYS A 220 28.82 60.01 49.60
N ARG A 221 28.81 58.80 50.18
CA ARG A 221 28.62 58.57 51.60
C ARG A 221 29.84 59.10 52.40
N LYS A 222 31.08 58.88 51.91
CA LYS A 222 32.32 59.37 52.56
C LYS A 222 32.50 60.86 52.48
N ILE A 223 31.88 61.60 51.58
CA ILE A 223 31.94 63.07 51.46
C ILE A 223 30.87 63.76 52.34
N LYS A 224 29.87 63.03 52.82
CA LYS A 224 28.80 63.56 53.69
C LYS A 224 29.03 63.35 55.18
N THR A 225 30.11 62.68 55.58
CA THR A 225 30.62 62.54 56.91
C THR A 225 31.81 63.48 57.11
#